data_c7eb50ade91312558ab6078e0e59a669
#
_entry.id   c7eb50ade91312558ab6078e0e59a669
#
_cell.length_a   1.000
_cell.length_b   1.000
_cell.length_c   1.000
_cell.angle_alpha   90.00
_cell.angle_beta   90.00
_cell.angle_gamma   90.00
#
_symmetry.space_group_name_H-M   'P 1'
#
loop_
_entity.id
_entity.type
_entity.pdbx_description
1 polymer ?
#
loop_
_entity_poly.entity_id
_entity_poly.type
_entity_poly.pdbx_seq_one_letter_code
_entity_poly.pdbx_strand_id
1 'polypeptide(L)'
;MSDIQRSISRLLHFARQKGLIAPDDEVYAANRLIDVLGVEEYVPHAVDETLETATPVLEEMLDDAAARGLIENTVNERDLFDTRIMDCVMPRPSEVVREFRAHYAASPQEATDWYYRLSIASNYIRKTRIDRNIAWKTATEYGDLDVTINLSKPEKDPRDIAKAKLVKASSYPKCLLCRENEGYAGRANHPARETHRLIPLDLCGAQWFLQYSPYTYYNEHCIILNGDHVPMQISRHTFENLACFLRLFPHYFAGSNADLPIVGGSILSHDHYQGGRYTFAMERAATEQEYAFKNYPTVRAGRVKWPMSTLRLTSPDADALIDLAEKILAAWRVYSDASVEILAETDGTPHNTITPIARRRGEDFEFDLVFRNNRTTAEHPLGLFHPHAEVHHIKKENIGLIEVLGLAILPARLRDEMDAVRTALLAGTADIADRADIAKHADWYRKVRAAHPSVTAENVDGILRDEIGAVFLEVLVHAGVFKRTPEGMAAFDRWIESVEQV
;
A
#
# COMPACT_ATOMS: atom_id res chain seq x y z
N MET A 1 8.46 38.23 1.67
CA MET A 1 8.89 37.37 2.79
C MET A 1 7.65 37.11 3.64
N SER A 2 7.34 35.85 3.91
CA SER A 2 6.25 35.51 4.83
C SER A 2 6.61 36.07 6.22
N ASP A 3 5.60 36.51 6.96
CA ASP A 3 5.77 36.89 8.36
C ASP A 3 5.85 35.61 9.20
N ILE A 4 7.06 35.15 9.51
CA ILE A 4 7.32 33.92 10.24
C ILE A 4 6.62 33.89 11.60
N GLN A 5 6.44 35.05 12.27
CA GLN A 5 5.73 35.21 13.52
C GLN A 5 4.26 34.83 13.38
N ARG A 6 3.66 35.29 12.27
CA ARG A 6 2.28 34.94 11.93
C ARG A 6 2.14 33.46 11.58
N SER A 7 3.10 32.89 10.83
CA SER A 7 3.07 31.45 10.49
C SER A 7 3.19 30.57 11.73
N ILE A 8 4.02 30.96 12.74
CA ILE A 8 4.07 30.28 14.05
C ILE A 8 2.70 30.32 14.73
N SER A 9 2.06 31.51 14.79
CA SER A 9 0.73 31.66 15.39
C SER A 9 -0.33 30.80 14.69
N ARG A 10 -0.27 30.72 13.36
CA ARG A 10 -1.18 29.90 12.54
C ARG A 10 -0.98 28.41 12.82
N LEU A 11 0.25 27.93 12.93
CA LEU A 11 0.53 26.52 13.23
C LEU A 11 0.08 26.12 14.63
N LEU A 12 0.30 26.98 15.63
CA LEU A 12 -0.18 26.76 17.00
C LEU A 12 -1.70 26.73 17.05
N HIS A 13 -2.38 27.66 16.36
CA HIS A 13 -3.83 27.69 16.25
C HIS A 13 -4.38 26.42 15.60
N PHE A 14 -3.78 25.99 14.48
CA PHE A 14 -4.11 24.73 13.82
C PHE A 14 -3.92 23.52 14.75
N ALA A 15 -2.78 23.43 15.44
CA ALA A 15 -2.46 22.33 16.35
C ALA A 15 -3.50 22.21 17.48
N ARG A 16 -3.96 23.33 18.04
CA ARG A 16 -5.04 23.37 19.02
C ARG A 16 -6.38 22.93 18.44
N GLN A 17 -6.75 23.44 17.24
CA GLN A 17 -8.00 23.04 16.57
C GLN A 17 -8.07 21.55 16.29
N LYS A 18 -6.94 20.93 15.93
CA LYS A 18 -6.86 19.50 15.62
C LYS A 18 -6.57 18.62 16.85
N GLY A 19 -6.41 19.23 18.04
CA GLY A 19 -6.14 18.52 19.30
C GLY A 19 -4.76 17.87 19.35
N LEU A 20 -3.78 18.43 18.63
CA LEU A 20 -2.39 17.98 18.69
C LEU A 20 -1.70 18.45 19.96
N ILE A 21 -2.04 19.63 20.47
CA ILE A 21 -1.56 20.20 21.73
C ILE A 21 -2.71 20.68 22.61
N ALA A 22 -2.55 20.58 23.92
CA ALA A 22 -3.42 21.22 24.89
C ALA A 22 -3.15 22.74 25.01
N PRO A 23 -4.09 23.55 25.54
CA PRO A 23 -3.85 24.98 25.76
C PRO A 23 -2.60 25.27 26.63
N ASP A 24 -2.33 24.42 27.60
CA ASP A 24 -1.17 24.57 28.51
C ASP A 24 0.18 24.30 27.83
N ASP A 25 0.18 23.61 26.70
CA ASP A 25 1.39 23.28 25.92
C ASP A 25 1.77 24.35 24.89
N GLU A 26 0.92 25.38 24.66
CA GLU A 26 1.10 26.36 23.58
C GLU A 26 2.41 27.13 23.68
N VAL A 27 2.76 27.61 24.91
CA VAL A 27 4.02 28.33 25.12
C VAL A 27 5.23 27.41 24.92
N TYR A 28 5.14 26.17 25.39
CA TYR A 28 6.21 25.19 25.17
C TYR A 28 6.41 24.90 23.68
N ALA A 29 5.34 24.69 22.96
CA ALA A 29 5.38 24.45 21.51
C ALA A 29 5.92 25.66 20.74
N ALA A 30 5.51 26.89 21.12
CA ALA A 30 6.04 28.12 20.54
C ALA A 30 7.57 28.23 20.72
N ASN A 31 8.08 27.95 21.91
CA ASN A 31 9.52 27.99 22.20
C ASN A 31 10.29 26.92 21.40
N ARG A 32 9.71 25.74 21.20
CA ARG A 32 10.29 24.70 20.33
C ARG A 32 10.33 25.14 18.86
N LEU A 33 9.27 25.78 18.37
CA LEU A 33 9.20 26.32 17.00
C LEU A 33 10.24 27.41 16.78
N ILE A 34 10.43 28.33 17.74
CA ILE A 34 11.46 29.38 17.71
C ILE A 34 12.84 28.73 17.49
N ASP A 35 13.19 27.74 18.33
CA ASP A 35 14.47 27.02 18.27
C ASP A 35 14.68 26.34 16.90
N VAL A 36 13.71 25.56 16.45
CA VAL A 36 13.79 24.83 15.16
C VAL A 36 13.90 25.79 13.97
N LEU A 37 13.14 26.91 13.99
CA LEU A 37 13.12 27.89 12.91
C LEU A 37 14.30 28.87 12.99
N GLY A 38 15.12 28.85 14.06
CA GLY A 38 16.22 29.77 14.25
C GLY A 38 15.74 31.24 14.30
N VAL A 39 14.68 31.52 15.06
CA VAL A 39 14.08 32.84 15.26
C VAL A 39 14.42 33.30 16.67
N GLU A 40 14.78 34.56 16.82
CA GLU A 40 15.24 35.08 18.13
C GLU A 40 14.09 35.32 19.12
N GLU A 41 12.90 35.68 18.60
CA GLU A 41 11.72 36.02 19.41
C GLU A 41 10.43 35.62 18.74
N TYR A 42 9.35 35.51 19.50
CA TYR A 42 8.01 35.28 19.02
C TYR A 42 7.00 36.27 19.59
N VAL A 43 6.30 36.97 18.71
CA VAL A 43 5.18 37.83 19.04
C VAL A 43 3.89 37.19 18.56
N PRO A 44 2.96 36.81 19.45
CA PRO A 44 1.71 36.19 19.06
C PRO A 44 0.84 37.11 18.18
N HIS A 45 0.32 36.53 17.12
CA HIS A 45 -0.66 37.18 16.23
C HIS A 45 -2.04 36.53 16.42
N ALA A 46 -3.10 37.37 16.35
CA ALA A 46 -4.46 36.85 16.31
C ALA A 46 -4.70 36.09 15.00
N VAL A 47 -5.23 34.87 15.13
CA VAL A 47 -5.55 34.00 14.00
C VAL A 47 -7.02 33.63 14.06
N ASP A 48 -7.73 33.84 12.94
CA ASP A 48 -9.14 33.49 12.76
C ASP A 48 -9.26 32.75 11.43
N GLU A 49 -8.80 31.50 11.41
CA GLU A 49 -8.89 30.63 10.25
C GLU A 49 -9.13 29.18 10.68
N THR A 50 -9.72 28.39 9.78
CA THR A 50 -9.87 26.93 9.93
C THR A 50 -9.14 26.27 8.76
N LEU A 51 -8.13 25.46 9.08
CA LEU A 51 -7.36 24.71 8.08
C LEU A 51 -7.68 23.21 8.17
N GLU A 52 -7.81 22.59 7.02
CA GLU A 52 -7.97 21.14 6.92
C GLU A 52 -6.65 20.41 7.19
N THR A 53 -5.53 20.97 6.71
CA THR A 53 -4.18 20.42 6.88
C THR A 53 -3.19 21.50 7.27
N ALA A 54 -2.06 21.12 7.87
CA ALA A 54 -0.96 22.02 8.19
C ALA A 54 -0.20 22.52 6.93
N THR A 55 -0.38 21.88 5.78
CA THR A 55 0.45 22.10 4.58
C THR A 55 0.59 23.57 4.19
N PRO A 56 -0.47 24.41 4.13
CA PRO A 56 -0.32 25.80 3.71
C PRO A 56 0.64 26.59 4.63
N VAL A 57 0.56 26.36 5.93
CA VAL A 57 1.42 27.02 6.92
C VAL A 57 2.85 26.49 6.86
N LEU A 58 2.99 25.16 6.70
CA LEU A 58 4.31 24.52 6.58
C LEU A 58 5.04 25.02 5.33
N GLU A 59 4.38 25.17 4.20
CA GLU A 59 5.01 25.67 2.97
C GLU A 59 5.53 27.11 3.17
N GLU A 60 4.79 27.99 3.84
CA GLU A 60 5.27 29.34 4.18
C GLU A 60 6.53 29.31 5.06
N MET A 61 6.56 28.41 6.07
CA MET A 61 7.71 28.25 6.96
C MET A 61 8.93 27.66 6.24
N LEU A 62 8.70 26.72 5.32
CA LEU A 62 9.74 26.09 4.50
C LEU A 62 10.33 27.07 3.49
N ASP A 63 9.51 27.94 2.90
CA ASP A 63 9.95 28.99 1.99
C ASP A 63 10.81 30.02 2.71
N ASP A 64 10.42 30.42 3.93
CA ASP A 64 11.21 31.30 4.79
C ASP A 64 12.55 30.66 5.17
N ALA A 65 12.52 29.39 5.62
CA ALA A 65 13.73 28.66 5.99
C ALA A 65 14.69 28.51 4.81
N ALA A 66 14.19 28.22 3.61
CA ALA A 66 15.00 28.15 2.39
C ALA A 66 15.57 29.53 2.00
N ALA A 67 14.77 30.59 2.07
CA ALA A 67 15.21 31.96 1.77
C ALA A 67 16.30 32.45 2.72
N ARG A 68 16.26 32.05 4.00
CA ARG A 68 17.30 32.34 5.00
C ARG A 68 18.52 31.41 4.92
N GLY A 69 18.49 30.38 4.05
CA GLY A 69 19.57 29.40 3.93
C GLY A 69 19.66 28.39 5.07
N LEU A 70 18.57 28.22 5.85
CA LEU A 70 18.49 27.24 6.93
C LEU A 70 18.39 25.80 6.38
N ILE A 71 17.76 25.65 5.23
CA ILE A 71 17.67 24.40 4.46
C ILE A 71 17.97 24.67 2.98
N GLU A 72 18.37 23.62 2.24
CA GLU A 72 18.37 23.69 0.78
C GLU A 72 16.92 23.52 0.26
N ASN A 73 16.60 24.25 -0.81
CA ASN A 73 15.27 24.17 -1.42
C ASN A 73 15.19 22.93 -2.34
N THR A 74 15.23 21.73 -1.76
CA THR A 74 14.97 20.44 -2.40
C THR A 74 13.81 19.74 -1.71
N VAL A 75 13.15 18.82 -2.40
CA VAL A 75 12.01 18.09 -1.85
C VAL A 75 12.41 17.32 -0.59
N ASN A 76 13.58 16.68 -0.59
CA ASN A 76 14.04 15.88 0.55
C ASN A 76 14.35 16.74 1.78
N GLU A 77 15.05 17.88 1.62
CA GLU A 77 15.36 18.78 2.73
C GLU A 77 14.10 19.41 3.31
N ARG A 78 13.16 19.82 2.45
CA ARG A 78 11.83 20.29 2.89
C ARG A 78 11.08 19.22 3.66
N ASP A 79 11.09 17.96 3.18
CA ASP A 79 10.41 16.85 3.86
C ASP A 79 11.06 16.47 5.20
N LEU A 80 12.37 16.62 5.34
CA LEU A 80 13.07 16.44 6.61
C LEU A 80 12.74 17.58 7.58
N PHE A 81 12.66 18.80 7.08
CA PHE A 81 12.48 19.98 7.94
C PHE A 81 11.01 20.17 8.37
N ASP A 82 10.04 19.86 7.52
CA ASP A 82 8.64 19.98 7.90
C ASP A 82 8.23 19.03 9.02
N THR A 83 8.82 17.82 9.08
CA THR A 83 8.56 16.91 10.20
C THR A 83 9.14 17.42 11.50
N ARG A 84 10.32 18.11 11.47
CA ARG A 84 10.90 18.76 12.64
C ARG A 84 10.02 19.91 13.14
N ILE A 85 9.47 20.71 12.24
CA ILE A 85 8.52 21.78 12.59
C ILE A 85 7.28 21.16 13.24
N MET A 86 6.70 20.13 12.60
CA MET A 86 5.50 19.47 13.12
C MET A 86 5.73 18.76 14.46
N ASP A 87 6.91 18.19 14.69
CA ASP A 87 7.23 17.53 15.98
C ASP A 87 7.13 18.47 17.17
N CYS A 88 7.31 19.78 16.96
CA CYS A 88 7.12 20.78 18.01
C CYS A 88 5.69 20.85 18.55
N VAL A 89 4.71 20.42 17.76
CA VAL A 89 3.28 20.44 18.10
C VAL A 89 2.68 19.04 18.18
N MET A 90 3.50 17.99 18.23
CA MET A 90 3.04 16.60 18.30
C MET A 90 2.86 16.12 19.74
N PRO A 91 1.78 15.38 20.03
CA PRO A 91 1.67 14.64 21.28
C PRO A 91 2.75 13.56 21.36
N ARG A 92 3.21 13.24 22.58
CA ARG A 92 4.17 12.16 22.81
C ARG A 92 3.56 10.78 22.51
N PRO A 93 4.36 9.77 22.14
CA PRO A 93 3.85 8.40 21.89
C PRO A 93 2.98 7.86 23.02
N SER A 94 3.37 8.08 24.30
CA SER A 94 2.59 7.63 25.45
C SER A 94 1.21 8.29 25.57
N GLU A 95 1.08 9.55 25.13
CA GLU A 95 -0.20 10.28 25.09
C GLU A 95 -1.09 9.72 23.98
N VAL A 96 -0.52 9.53 22.79
CA VAL A 96 -1.25 8.92 21.65
C VAL A 96 -1.77 7.54 22.01
N VAL A 97 -0.96 6.69 22.64
CA VAL A 97 -1.38 5.35 23.07
C VAL A 97 -2.48 5.43 24.15
N ARG A 98 -2.39 6.38 25.08
CA ARG A 98 -3.42 6.59 26.11
C ARG A 98 -4.75 7.00 25.49
N GLU A 99 -4.75 7.99 24.62
CA GLU A 99 -5.95 8.49 23.92
C GLU A 99 -6.56 7.41 23.00
N PHE A 100 -5.70 6.71 22.25
CA PHE A 100 -6.18 5.58 21.44
C PHE A 100 -6.92 4.54 22.27
N ARG A 101 -6.39 4.16 23.44
CA ARG A 101 -7.03 3.20 24.35
C ARG A 101 -8.32 3.74 24.94
N ALA A 102 -8.41 5.04 25.21
CA ALA A 102 -9.62 5.69 25.69
C ALA A 102 -10.75 5.61 24.62
N HIS A 103 -10.42 5.93 23.37
CA HIS A 103 -11.35 5.77 22.25
C HIS A 103 -11.71 4.31 21.98
N TYR A 104 -10.74 3.39 22.11
CA TYR A 104 -10.95 1.96 21.90
C TYR A 104 -11.92 1.37 22.95
N ALA A 105 -11.94 1.91 24.16
CA ALA A 105 -12.91 1.51 25.19
C ALA A 105 -14.37 1.84 24.79
N ALA A 106 -14.57 2.85 23.93
CA ALA A 106 -15.89 3.14 23.37
C ALA A 106 -16.18 2.23 22.16
N SER A 107 -15.29 2.20 21.18
CA SER A 107 -15.33 1.24 20.08
C SER A 107 -13.98 1.16 19.33
N PRO A 108 -13.64 -0.02 18.76
CA PRO A 108 -12.45 -0.14 17.89
C PRO A 108 -12.47 0.85 16.71
N GLN A 109 -13.64 1.11 16.12
CA GLN A 109 -13.77 2.03 15.00
C GLN A 109 -13.52 3.48 15.42
N GLU A 110 -14.02 3.90 16.58
CA GLU A 110 -13.76 5.26 17.08
C GLU A 110 -12.26 5.50 17.32
N ALA A 111 -11.55 4.51 17.83
CA ALA A 111 -10.10 4.57 18.03
C ALA A 111 -9.34 4.70 16.70
N THR A 112 -9.70 3.90 15.69
CA THR A 112 -9.06 3.96 14.37
C THR A 112 -9.41 5.26 13.64
N ASP A 113 -10.65 5.76 13.72
CA ASP A 113 -11.07 7.04 13.17
C ASP A 113 -10.29 8.21 13.80
N TRP A 114 -10.09 8.20 15.12
CA TRP A 114 -9.32 9.21 15.83
C TRP A 114 -7.83 9.16 15.40
N TYR A 115 -7.24 7.97 15.37
CA TYR A 115 -5.83 7.81 15.03
C TYR A 115 -5.54 8.15 13.55
N TYR A 116 -6.51 7.87 12.65
CA TYR A 116 -6.41 8.28 11.25
C TYR A 116 -6.44 9.81 11.10
N ARG A 117 -7.36 10.49 11.81
CA ARG A 117 -7.39 11.95 11.85
C ARG A 117 -6.11 12.55 12.42
N LEU A 118 -5.55 11.97 13.49
CA LEU A 118 -4.24 12.37 14.04
C LEU A 118 -3.13 12.25 12.99
N SER A 119 -3.10 11.14 12.25
CA SER A 119 -2.09 10.88 11.22
C SER A 119 -2.15 11.86 10.05
N ILE A 120 -3.34 12.37 9.73
CA ILE A 120 -3.54 13.44 8.73
C ILE A 120 -3.15 14.80 9.33
N ALA A 121 -3.63 15.13 10.52
CA ALA A 121 -3.37 16.41 11.18
C ALA A 121 -1.87 16.62 11.45
N SER A 122 -1.14 15.56 11.78
CA SER A 122 0.31 15.59 11.99
C SER A 122 1.14 15.73 10.71
N ASN A 123 0.52 15.82 9.54
CA ASN A 123 1.17 15.78 8.23
C ASN A 123 2.01 14.50 7.98
N TYR A 124 1.85 13.46 8.82
CA TYR A 124 2.44 12.15 8.56
C TYR A 124 1.83 11.53 7.29
N ILE A 125 0.49 11.59 7.17
CA ILE A 125 -0.23 11.36 5.92
C ILE A 125 -0.31 12.71 5.18
N ARG A 126 0.44 12.85 4.11
CA ARG A 126 0.50 14.09 3.31
C ARG A 126 -0.70 14.18 2.37
N LYS A 127 -1.86 14.47 2.95
CA LYS A 127 -3.14 14.46 2.24
C LYS A 127 -3.11 15.31 0.96
N THR A 128 -2.52 16.50 0.99
CA THR A 128 -2.42 17.39 -0.17
C THR A 128 -1.59 16.80 -1.33
N ARG A 129 -0.69 15.86 -1.05
CA ARG A 129 0.02 15.11 -2.11
C ARG A 129 -0.83 13.95 -2.62
N ILE A 130 -1.52 13.25 -1.71
CA ILE A 130 -2.39 12.11 -2.04
C ILE A 130 -3.58 12.58 -2.90
N ASP A 131 -4.17 13.72 -2.59
CA ASP A 131 -5.31 14.28 -3.33
C ASP A 131 -4.97 14.64 -4.80
N ARG A 132 -3.69 14.66 -5.17
CA ARG A 132 -3.24 14.84 -6.57
C ARG A 132 -3.21 13.53 -7.36
N ASN A 133 -3.34 12.38 -6.71
CA ASN A 133 -3.39 11.10 -7.39
C ASN A 133 -4.55 11.08 -8.39
N ILE A 134 -4.32 10.49 -9.55
CA ILE A 134 -5.36 10.30 -10.57
C ILE A 134 -5.94 8.91 -10.36
N ALA A 135 -7.21 8.83 -9.99
CA ALA A 135 -7.88 7.57 -9.71
C ALA A 135 -9.17 7.41 -10.50
N TRP A 136 -9.44 6.19 -10.95
CA TRP A 136 -10.69 5.82 -11.62
C TRP A 136 -10.99 4.34 -11.42
N LYS A 137 -12.15 3.89 -11.91
CA LYS A 137 -12.54 2.49 -11.98
C LYS A 137 -12.69 2.05 -13.42
N THR A 138 -12.24 0.83 -13.73
CA THR A 138 -12.45 0.18 -15.01
C THR A 138 -13.30 -1.08 -14.82
N ALA A 139 -14.43 -1.13 -15.52
CA ALA A 139 -15.32 -2.29 -15.48
C ALA A 139 -14.69 -3.49 -16.21
N THR A 140 -14.76 -4.67 -15.58
CA THR A 140 -14.28 -5.93 -16.14
C THR A 140 -15.26 -7.05 -15.88
N GLU A 141 -15.04 -8.23 -16.49
CA GLU A 141 -15.83 -9.43 -16.20
C GLU A 141 -15.69 -9.95 -14.75
N TYR A 142 -14.70 -9.43 -14.00
CA TYR A 142 -14.43 -9.75 -12.59
C TYR A 142 -14.92 -8.66 -11.63
N GLY A 143 -15.60 -7.64 -12.14
CA GLY A 143 -16.01 -6.44 -11.41
C GLY A 143 -15.14 -5.23 -11.71
N ASP A 144 -15.42 -4.13 -11.03
CA ASP A 144 -14.72 -2.86 -11.24
C ASP A 144 -13.34 -2.91 -10.56
N LEU A 145 -12.28 -2.85 -11.36
CA LEU A 145 -10.91 -2.67 -10.88
C LEU A 145 -10.66 -1.21 -10.51
N ASP A 146 -10.01 -0.98 -9.40
CA ASP A 146 -9.53 0.35 -9.02
C ASP A 146 -8.17 0.62 -9.68
N VAL A 147 -7.99 1.80 -10.27
CA VAL A 147 -6.73 2.19 -10.91
C VAL A 147 -6.30 3.55 -10.38
N THR A 148 -5.03 3.66 -9.97
CA THR A 148 -4.47 4.91 -9.44
C THR A 148 -3.10 5.17 -10.05
N ILE A 149 -2.91 6.33 -10.68
CA ILE A 149 -1.58 6.89 -10.98
C ILE A 149 -1.13 7.62 -9.72
N ASN A 150 -0.10 7.09 -9.08
CA ASN A 150 0.39 7.61 -7.80
C ASN A 150 1.32 8.81 -8.00
N LEU A 151 0.84 10.00 -7.69
CA LEU A 151 1.58 11.27 -7.72
C LEU A 151 2.05 11.70 -6.32
N SER A 152 1.70 10.99 -5.28
CA SER A 152 2.03 11.34 -3.89
C SER A 152 3.50 11.10 -3.53
N LYS A 153 4.18 10.20 -4.26
CA LYS A 153 5.61 9.93 -4.09
C LYS A 153 6.41 10.86 -5.00
N PRO A 154 7.09 11.89 -4.44
CA PRO A 154 7.84 12.84 -5.25
C PRO A 154 8.99 12.14 -5.99
N GLU A 155 9.30 12.61 -7.19
CA GLU A 155 10.53 12.23 -7.89
C GLU A 155 11.74 12.75 -7.11
N LYS A 156 12.79 11.94 -7.04
CA LYS A 156 14.01 12.32 -6.32
C LYS A 156 14.80 13.35 -7.15
N ASP A 157 15.12 14.48 -6.53
CA ASP A 157 16.06 15.46 -7.10
C ASP A 157 17.44 14.80 -7.29
N PRO A 158 18.13 15.02 -8.45
CA PRO A 158 19.48 14.51 -8.68
C PRO A 158 20.46 14.89 -7.58
N ARG A 159 20.31 16.07 -6.96
CA ARG A 159 21.12 16.53 -5.82
C ARG A 159 20.90 15.66 -4.59
N ASP A 160 19.63 15.30 -4.29
CA ASP A 160 19.27 14.43 -3.18
C ASP A 160 19.79 13.01 -3.41
N ILE A 161 19.75 12.50 -4.66
CA ILE A 161 20.34 11.21 -5.03
C ILE A 161 21.86 11.21 -4.80
N ALA A 162 22.56 12.29 -5.18
CA ALA A 162 24.00 12.43 -4.97
C ALA A 162 24.35 12.46 -3.48
N LYS A 163 23.64 13.26 -2.68
CA LYS A 163 23.79 13.30 -1.22
C LYS A 163 23.55 11.94 -0.57
N ALA A 164 22.48 11.24 -0.96
CA ALA A 164 22.15 9.93 -0.41
C ALA A 164 23.26 8.88 -0.59
N LYS A 165 24.04 8.97 -1.70
CA LYS A 165 25.20 8.10 -1.95
C LYS A 165 26.37 8.39 -1.02
N LEU A 166 26.49 9.60 -0.49
CA LEU A 166 27.58 10.01 0.40
C LEU A 166 27.28 9.70 1.88
N VAL A 167 26.05 9.37 2.21
CA VAL A 167 25.66 9.07 3.59
C VAL A 167 26.23 7.71 3.99
N LYS A 168 26.96 7.68 5.12
CA LYS A 168 27.47 6.45 5.71
C LYS A 168 26.32 5.46 5.98
N ALA A 169 26.52 4.20 5.66
CA ALA A 169 25.57 3.14 5.99
C ALA A 169 25.28 3.14 7.51
N SER A 170 24.02 3.08 7.86
CA SER A 170 23.54 3.01 9.25
C SER A 170 22.56 1.84 9.38
N SER A 171 22.71 1.08 10.44
CA SER A 171 21.78 0.01 10.82
C SER A 171 20.67 0.50 11.77
N TYR A 172 20.53 1.82 11.96
CA TYR A 172 19.52 2.41 12.83
C TYR A 172 18.75 3.53 12.11
N PRO A 173 17.44 3.37 11.94
CA PRO A 173 16.65 2.13 12.01
C PRO A 173 17.15 1.10 10.98
N LYS A 174 16.98 -0.21 11.26
CA LYS A 174 17.39 -1.28 10.33
C LYS A 174 16.60 -1.25 9.01
N CYS A 175 15.30 -0.95 9.06
CA CYS A 175 14.45 -0.79 7.88
C CYS A 175 13.32 0.22 8.15
N LEU A 176 12.48 0.48 7.12
CA LEU A 176 11.37 1.43 7.19
C LEU A 176 10.22 1.00 8.13
N LEU A 177 10.17 -0.27 8.53
CA LEU A 177 9.13 -0.84 9.39
C LEU A 177 9.59 -1.06 10.84
N CYS A 178 10.86 -0.80 11.17
CA CYS A 178 11.32 -0.93 12.54
C CYS A 178 10.67 0.12 13.44
N ARG A 179 10.32 -0.27 14.69
CA ARG A 179 9.74 0.63 15.69
C ARG A 179 10.61 1.84 15.99
N GLU A 180 11.92 1.73 15.78
CA GLU A 180 12.90 2.81 15.93
C GLU A 180 12.70 3.98 14.95
N ASN A 181 11.79 3.84 13.99
CA ASN A 181 11.37 4.96 13.14
C ASN A 181 10.50 5.97 13.90
N GLU A 182 9.81 5.57 14.97
CA GLU A 182 8.97 6.50 15.74
C GLU A 182 9.80 7.65 16.31
N GLY A 183 9.53 8.89 15.89
CA GLY A 183 10.29 10.06 16.28
C GLY A 183 11.66 10.23 15.61
N TYR A 184 11.98 9.41 14.59
CA TYR A 184 13.28 9.49 13.92
C TYR A 184 13.36 10.66 12.94
N ALA A 185 14.40 11.51 13.11
CA ALA A 185 14.56 12.74 12.31
C ALA A 185 14.82 12.52 10.81
N GLY A 186 15.17 11.28 10.43
CA GLY A 186 15.52 10.97 9.05
C GLY A 186 16.94 11.38 8.67
N ARG A 187 17.27 11.20 7.41
CA ARG A 187 18.52 11.57 6.77
C ARG A 187 18.38 11.49 5.25
N ALA A 188 19.35 11.93 4.48
CA ALA A 188 19.27 11.99 3.00
C ALA A 188 18.86 10.66 2.33
N ASN A 189 19.15 9.50 2.93
CA ASN A 189 18.77 8.17 2.42
C ASN A 189 17.73 7.43 3.27
N HIS A 190 17.13 8.08 4.27
CA HIS A 190 16.05 7.52 5.10
C HIS A 190 15.03 8.60 5.44
N PRO A 191 13.73 8.38 5.21
CA PRO A 191 12.72 9.41 5.42
C PRO A 191 12.62 9.82 6.89
N ALA A 192 12.27 11.08 7.12
CA ALA A 192 11.90 11.58 8.45
C ALA A 192 10.61 10.92 8.94
N ARG A 193 10.55 10.67 10.24
CA ARG A 193 9.45 10.01 10.95
C ARG A 193 9.16 10.68 12.31
N GLU A 194 9.49 11.95 12.50
CA GLU A 194 9.29 12.68 13.75
C GLU A 194 7.80 12.77 14.10
N THR A 195 6.93 12.85 13.07
CA THR A 195 5.46 12.86 13.25
C THR A 195 4.83 11.47 13.28
N HIS A 196 5.63 10.42 13.12
CA HIS A 196 5.16 9.03 13.16
C HIS A 196 4.86 8.61 14.60
N ARG A 197 3.72 7.96 14.81
CA ARG A 197 3.31 7.37 16.08
C ARG A 197 2.85 5.94 15.86
N LEU A 198 3.13 5.06 16.79
CA LEU A 198 2.82 3.64 16.74
C LEU A 198 1.80 3.28 17.83
N ILE A 199 0.82 2.47 17.48
CA ILE A 199 -0.11 1.89 18.46
C ILE A 199 0.35 0.45 18.75
N PRO A 200 0.76 0.14 20.00
CA PRO A 200 1.15 -1.21 20.37
C PRO A 200 -0.06 -2.14 20.41
N LEU A 201 0.09 -3.30 19.77
CA LEU A 201 -0.90 -4.37 19.73
C LEU A 201 -0.32 -5.65 20.35
N ASP A 202 -1.17 -6.46 20.96
CA ASP A 202 -0.90 -7.85 21.26
C ASP A 202 -1.61 -8.71 20.20
N LEU A 203 -0.85 -9.41 19.37
CA LEU A 203 -1.40 -10.40 18.46
C LEU A 203 -0.96 -11.78 18.90
N CYS A 204 -1.91 -12.55 19.44
CA CYS A 204 -1.70 -13.90 19.90
C CYS A 204 -0.53 -14.04 20.92
N GLY A 205 -0.36 -13.06 21.82
CA GLY A 205 0.68 -13.03 22.85
C GLY A 205 2.05 -12.48 22.39
N ALA A 206 2.14 -11.98 21.15
CA ALA A 206 3.34 -11.34 20.62
C ALA A 206 3.13 -9.82 20.45
N GLN A 207 4.22 -9.06 20.62
CA GLN A 207 4.20 -7.61 20.46
C GLN A 207 4.20 -7.24 18.99
N TRP A 208 3.18 -6.55 18.55
CA TRP A 208 3.02 -5.92 17.23
C TRP A 208 2.71 -4.45 17.36
N PHE A 209 2.71 -3.73 16.25
CA PHE A 209 2.33 -2.31 16.21
C PHE A 209 1.46 -2.03 15.00
N LEU A 210 0.50 -1.10 15.16
CA LEU A 210 -0.31 -0.53 14.09
C LEU A 210 0.23 0.84 13.73
N GLN A 211 0.35 1.11 12.43
CA GLN A 211 0.57 2.43 11.85
C GLN A 211 -0.25 2.61 10.59
N TYR A 212 -0.58 3.84 10.21
CA TYR A 212 -1.07 4.09 8.86
C TYR A 212 0.09 4.21 7.88
N SER A 213 -0.18 3.86 6.63
CA SER A 213 0.77 4.10 5.54
C SER A 213 0.77 5.60 5.18
N PRO A 214 1.92 6.26 5.09
CA PRO A 214 1.98 7.65 4.67
C PRO A 214 1.56 7.86 3.20
N TYR A 215 1.46 6.78 2.42
CA TYR A 215 1.07 6.82 1.01
C TYR A 215 -0.43 6.65 0.78
N THR A 216 -1.15 6.07 1.72
CA THR A 216 -2.62 5.89 1.74
C THR A 216 -3.19 5.54 0.37
N TYR A 217 -2.89 4.32 -0.12
CA TYR A 217 -3.37 3.86 -1.43
C TYR A 217 -4.89 3.64 -1.46
N TYR A 218 -5.50 3.40 -0.30
CA TYR A 218 -6.94 3.26 -0.07
C TYR A 218 -7.27 3.76 1.34
N ASN A 219 -8.57 3.88 1.65
CA ASN A 219 -9.00 4.44 2.93
C ASN A 219 -8.45 3.67 4.12
N GLU A 220 -7.84 4.40 5.05
CA GLU A 220 -7.23 3.87 6.27
C GLU A 220 -6.19 2.76 6.02
N HIS A 221 -5.47 2.85 4.89
CA HIS A 221 -4.37 1.92 4.60
C HIS A 221 -3.38 1.88 5.75
N CYS A 222 -3.32 0.74 6.44
CA CYS A 222 -2.46 0.54 7.60
C CYS A 222 -1.43 -0.58 7.39
N ILE A 223 -0.39 -0.54 8.19
CA ILE A 223 0.64 -1.58 8.30
C ILE A 223 0.60 -2.10 9.74
N ILE A 224 0.56 -3.40 9.86
CA ILE A 224 0.66 -4.13 11.14
C ILE A 224 2.06 -4.76 11.14
N LEU A 225 2.98 -4.20 11.92
CA LEU A 225 4.38 -4.60 11.90
C LEU A 225 4.76 -5.39 13.15
N ASN A 226 5.60 -6.42 12.98
CA ASN A 226 6.15 -7.18 14.07
C ASN A 226 7.06 -6.30 14.95
N GLY A 227 7.01 -6.45 16.27
CA GLY A 227 7.87 -5.72 17.19
C GLY A 227 9.36 -6.04 17.02
N ASP A 228 9.66 -7.24 16.51
CA ASP A 228 11.01 -7.70 16.22
C ASP A 228 11.31 -7.63 14.73
N HIS A 229 12.54 -7.28 14.37
CA HIS A 229 13.01 -7.26 12.99
C HIS A 229 13.37 -8.69 12.54
N VAL A 230 12.36 -9.45 12.16
CA VAL A 230 12.47 -10.85 11.69
C VAL A 230 11.95 -10.94 10.25
N PRO A 231 12.51 -11.84 9.42
CA PRO A 231 12.03 -12.03 8.05
C PRO A 231 10.58 -12.49 8.00
N MET A 232 9.86 -12.10 6.93
CA MET A 232 8.53 -12.59 6.64
C MET A 232 8.54 -14.10 6.40
N GLN A 233 7.56 -14.79 6.95
CA GLN A 233 7.31 -16.19 6.72
C GLN A 233 5.81 -16.47 6.81
N ILE A 234 5.21 -16.92 5.71
CA ILE A 234 3.82 -17.37 5.73
C ILE A 234 3.75 -18.74 6.42
N SER A 235 3.01 -18.80 7.51
CA SER A 235 2.87 -19.98 8.34
C SER A 235 1.54 -19.96 9.08
N ARG A 236 1.28 -20.97 9.92
CA ARG A 236 0.14 -20.99 10.84
C ARG A 236 0.03 -19.68 11.63
N HIS A 237 1.15 -19.16 12.15
CA HIS A 237 1.16 -17.90 12.88
C HIS A 237 0.66 -16.71 12.09
N THR A 238 0.84 -16.72 10.77
CA THR A 238 0.26 -15.68 9.91
C THR A 238 -1.27 -15.70 9.99
N PHE A 239 -1.89 -16.87 9.86
CA PHE A 239 -3.34 -17.01 9.94
C PHE A 239 -3.88 -16.68 11.34
N GLU A 240 -3.19 -17.12 12.39
CA GLU A 240 -3.51 -16.80 13.79
C GLU A 240 -3.46 -15.29 14.01
N ASN A 241 -2.40 -14.60 13.60
CA ASN A 241 -2.21 -13.17 13.75
C ASN A 241 -3.27 -12.37 12.99
N LEU A 242 -3.62 -12.78 11.74
CA LEU A 242 -4.68 -12.16 10.97
C LEU A 242 -6.04 -12.32 11.69
N ALA A 243 -6.35 -13.50 12.22
CA ALA A 243 -7.57 -13.73 13.00
C ALA A 243 -7.58 -12.90 14.29
N CYS A 244 -6.45 -12.82 15.02
CA CYS A 244 -6.31 -11.97 16.21
C CYS A 244 -6.52 -10.50 15.90
N PHE A 245 -5.94 -10.00 14.80
CA PHE A 245 -6.14 -8.63 14.35
C PHE A 245 -7.62 -8.32 14.04
N LEU A 246 -8.32 -9.24 13.37
CA LEU A 246 -9.75 -9.09 13.06
C LEU A 246 -10.67 -9.16 14.30
N ARG A 247 -10.22 -9.78 15.39
CA ARG A 247 -10.93 -9.70 16.69
C ARG A 247 -10.77 -8.32 17.32
N LEU A 248 -9.58 -7.68 17.15
CA LEU A 248 -9.35 -6.33 17.65
C LEU A 248 -10.02 -5.27 16.76
N PHE A 249 -10.02 -5.44 15.44
CA PHE A 249 -10.53 -4.47 14.47
C PHE A 249 -11.43 -5.15 13.42
N PRO A 250 -12.66 -5.55 13.80
CA PRO A 250 -13.57 -6.32 12.93
C PRO A 250 -14.04 -5.55 11.69
N HIS A 251 -13.88 -4.24 11.66
CA HIS A 251 -14.22 -3.36 10.54
C HIS A 251 -13.10 -3.21 9.50
N TYR A 252 -11.94 -3.83 9.74
CA TYR A 252 -10.81 -3.87 8.81
C TYR A 252 -10.71 -5.22 8.10
N PHE A 253 -10.05 -5.21 6.94
CA PHE A 253 -9.38 -6.39 6.42
C PHE A 253 -7.91 -6.35 6.83
N ALA A 254 -7.23 -7.49 6.77
CA ALA A 254 -5.78 -7.59 6.85
C ALA A 254 -5.27 -8.71 5.94
N GLY A 255 -4.04 -8.59 5.48
CA GLY A 255 -3.41 -9.62 4.66
C GLY A 255 -1.89 -9.47 4.63
N SER A 256 -1.23 -10.52 4.17
CA SER A 256 0.24 -10.54 4.03
C SER A 256 0.63 -10.55 2.56
N ASN A 257 1.71 -9.86 2.20
CA ASN A 257 2.40 -10.19 0.96
C ASN A 257 2.93 -11.63 1.02
N ALA A 258 3.17 -12.22 -0.15
CA ALA A 258 3.89 -13.48 -0.23
C ALA A 258 5.33 -13.33 0.30
N ASP A 259 5.87 -14.41 0.88
CA ASP A 259 7.19 -14.44 1.54
C ASP A 259 8.35 -14.82 0.61
N LEU A 260 8.10 -15.01 -0.68
CA LEU A 260 9.11 -15.30 -1.69
C LEU A 260 9.42 -14.10 -2.61
N PRO A 261 10.65 -13.97 -3.10
CA PRO A 261 11.00 -12.96 -4.10
C PRO A 261 10.10 -13.03 -5.34
N ILE A 262 10.05 -11.97 -6.15
CA ILE A 262 9.26 -11.85 -7.40
C ILE A 262 7.76 -11.72 -7.12
N VAL A 263 7.17 -12.55 -6.27
CA VAL A 263 5.74 -12.56 -5.93
C VAL A 263 5.43 -11.93 -4.57
N GLY A 264 6.46 -11.53 -3.82
CA GLY A 264 6.35 -10.86 -2.52
C GLY A 264 6.36 -9.34 -2.60
N GLY A 265 6.22 -8.70 -1.44
CA GLY A 265 6.35 -7.26 -1.26
C GLY A 265 7.81 -6.78 -1.29
N SER A 266 8.00 -5.47 -1.13
CA SER A 266 9.31 -4.82 -1.20
C SER A 266 10.19 -5.02 0.06
N ILE A 267 9.60 -5.40 1.20
CA ILE A 267 10.31 -5.57 2.49
C ILE A 267 10.03 -6.98 3.01
N LEU A 268 10.86 -7.93 2.57
CA LEU A 268 10.78 -9.34 3.03
C LEU A 268 11.55 -9.58 4.33
N SER A 269 12.42 -8.64 4.72
CA SER A 269 13.30 -8.77 5.89
C SER A 269 12.63 -8.41 7.22
N HIS A 270 11.43 -7.87 7.19
CA HIS A 270 10.67 -7.50 8.40
C HIS A 270 9.23 -7.96 8.26
N ASP A 271 8.80 -8.85 9.13
CA ASP A 271 7.46 -9.43 9.12
C ASP A 271 6.39 -8.37 9.39
N HIS A 272 5.41 -8.29 8.49
CA HIS A 272 4.35 -7.29 8.54
C HIS A 272 3.15 -7.70 7.72
N TYR A 273 1.99 -7.15 8.08
CA TYR A 273 0.74 -7.26 7.32
C TYR A 273 0.29 -5.89 6.87
N GLN A 274 -0.58 -5.85 5.88
CA GLN A 274 -1.28 -4.64 5.45
C GLN A 274 -2.77 -4.81 5.70
N GLY A 275 -3.45 -3.73 6.04
CA GLY A 275 -4.88 -3.74 6.32
C GLY A 275 -5.52 -2.37 6.11
N GLY A 276 -6.77 -2.25 6.51
CA GLY A 276 -7.52 -1.00 6.45
C GLY A 276 -9.01 -1.19 6.23
N ARG A 277 -9.71 -0.08 6.07
CA ARG A 277 -11.16 -0.05 5.86
C ARG A 277 -11.48 0.24 4.39
N TYR A 278 -11.41 -0.80 3.56
CA TYR A 278 -11.70 -0.70 2.13
C TYR A 278 -12.24 -2.02 1.59
N THR A 279 -13.21 -1.95 0.68
CA THR A 279 -13.81 -3.11 0.02
C THR A 279 -13.31 -3.18 -1.43
N PHE A 280 -12.44 -4.13 -1.72
CA PHE A 280 -11.84 -4.33 -3.03
C PHE A 280 -12.72 -5.13 -3.99
N ALA A 281 -12.36 -5.12 -5.27
CA ALA A 281 -13.06 -5.89 -6.31
C ALA A 281 -13.03 -7.40 -6.00
N MET A 282 -11.88 -7.96 -5.60
CA MET A 282 -11.75 -9.38 -5.24
C MET A 282 -12.66 -9.79 -4.08
N GLU A 283 -12.86 -8.90 -3.10
CA GLU A 283 -13.77 -9.16 -1.98
C GLU A 283 -15.21 -9.35 -2.45
N ARG A 284 -15.65 -8.57 -3.45
CA ARG A 284 -17.01 -8.63 -4.03
C ARG A 284 -17.18 -9.77 -5.04
N ALA A 285 -16.06 -10.36 -5.52
CA ALA A 285 -16.09 -11.42 -6.51
C ALA A 285 -16.83 -12.65 -6.00
N ALA A 286 -17.66 -13.24 -6.86
CA ALA A 286 -18.46 -14.41 -6.51
C ALA A 286 -17.61 -15.68 -6.36
N THR A 287 -18.06 -16.60 -5.53
CA THR A 287 -17.61 -17.99 -5.53
C THR A 287 -18.28 -18.71 -6.69
N GLU A 288 -17.52 -19.31 -7.59
CA GLU A 288 -18.02 -19.99 -8.81
C GLU A 288 -18.07 -21.50 -8.69
N GLN A 289 -17.24 -22.07 -7.80
CA GLN A 289 -17.17 -23.50 -7.53
C GLN A 289 -16.99 -23.72 -6.03
N GLU A 290 -17.85 -24.51 -5.42
CA GLU A 290 -17.73 -24.88 -4.01
C GLU A 290 -17.00 -26.22 -3.86
N TYR A 291 -16.26 -26.35 -2.73
CA TYR A 291 -15.54 -27.55 -2.34
C TYR A 291 -15.88 -27.94 -0.90
N ALA A 292 -15.89 -29.23 -0.60
CA ALA A 292 -16.13 -29.75 0.74
C ALA A 292 -14.88 -30.47 1.27
N PHE A 293 -14.42 -30.06 2.43
CA PHE A 293 -13.33 -30.72 3.15
C PHE A 293 -13.92 -31.55 4.29
N LYS A 294 -13.82 -32.88 4.22
CA LYS A 294 -14.50 -33.83 5.12
C LYS A 294 -14.23 -33.56 6.61
N ASN A 295 -12.97 -33.21 6.92
CA ASN A 295 -12.54 -32.99 8.29
C ASN A 295 -12.87 -31.58 8.80
N TYR A 296 -13.42 -30.70 7.95
CA TYR A 296 -13.74 -29.30 8.26
C TYR A 296 -15.17 -28.92 7.88
N PRO A 297 -16.18 -29.60 8.46
CA PRO A 297 -17.60 -29.43 8.03
C PRO A 297 -18.14 -28.04 8.35
N THR A 298 -17.52 -27.27 9.22
CA THR A 298 -17.89 -25.89 9.58
C THR A 298 -17.30 -24.84 8.62
N VAL A 299 -16.34 -25.24 7.76
CA VAL A 299 -15.69 -24.35 6.82
C VAL A 299 -16.32 -24.47 5.44
N ARG A 300 -16.91 -23.40 4.94
CA ARG A 300 -17.30 -23.28 3.53
C ARG A 300 -16.07 -22.88 2.72
N ALA A 301 -15.81 -23.63 1.65
CA ALA A 301 -14.67 -23.38 0.77
C ALA A 301 -15.12 -23.24 -0.68
N GLY A 302 -14.48 -22.34 -1.43
CA GLY A 302 -14.82 -22.21 -2.84
C GLY A 302 -13.83 -21.38 -3.65
N ARG A 303 -13.76 -21.70 -4.95
CA ARG A 303 -12.96 -20.95 -5.92
C ARG A 303 -13.62 -19.62 -6.24
N VAL A 304 -12.87 -18.54 -6.09
CA VAL A 304 -13.34 -17.19 -6.40
C VAL A 304 -13.26 -16.94 -7.91
N LYS A 305 -14.28 -16.34 -8.51
CA LYS A 305 -14.24 -15.84 -9.89
C LYS A 305 -13.32 -14.60 -9.95
N TRP A 306 -12.03 -14.87 -10.05
CA TRP A 306 -10.97 -13.87 -10.04
C TRP A 306 -9.87 -14.26 -11.02
N PRO A 307 -9.13 -13.30 -11.64
CA PRO A 307 -8.07 -13.66 -12.58
C PRO A 307 -6.92 -14.42 -11.93
N MET A 308 -6.64 -14.11 -10.65
CA MET A 308 -5.64 -14.84 -9.87
C MET A 308 -6.29 -15.99 -9.10
N SER A 309 -5.59 -17.13 -9.04
CA SER A 309 -6.08 -18.38 -8.45
C SER A 309 -6.31 -18.25 -6.95
N THR A 310 -7.57 -18.15 -6.53
CA THR A 310 -7.97 -17.84 -5.16
C THR A 310 -8.97 -18.89 -4.63
N LEU A 311 -8.67 -19.44 -3.46
CA LEU A 311 -9.58 -20.23 -2.66
C LEU A 311 -10.09 -19.40 -1.49
N ARG A 312 -11.40 -19.20 -1.39
CA ARG A 312 -12.08 -18.53 -0.27
C ARG A 312 -12.53 -19.56 0.74
N LEU A 313 -12.20 -19.32 2.01
CA LEU A 313 -12.61 -20.11 3.15
C LEU A 313 -13.42 -19.20 4.09
N THR A 314 -14.56 -19.69 4.58
CA THR A 314 -15.45 -18.92 5.47
C THR A 314 -15.97 -19.80 6.58
N SER A 315 -15.82 -19.37 7.85
CA SER A 315 -16.32 -20.10 9.02
C SER A 315 -16.54 -19.16 10.21
N PRO A 316 -17.54 -19.40 11.08
CA PRO A 316 -17.61 -18.77 12.40
C PRO A 316 -16.52 -19.32 13.35
N ASP A 317 -16.01 -20.54 13.08
CA ASP A 317 -14.94 -21.19 13.82
C ASP A 317 -13.57 -20.81 13.24
N ALA A 318 -12.89 -19.87 13.89
CA ALA A 318 -11.58 -19.39 13.47
C ALA A 318 -10.49 -20.47 13.54
N ASP A 319 -10.57 -21.38 14.50
CA ASP A 319 -9.54 -22.41 14.70
C ASP A 319 -9.62 -23.46 13.58
N ALA A 320 -10.83 -23.91 13.23
CA ALA A 320 -11.06 -24.79 12.09
C ALA A 320 -10.61 -24.13 10.76
N LEU A 321 -10.85 -22.81 10.62
CA LEU A 321 -10.43 -22.05 9.45
C LEU A 321 -8.90 -21.98 9.35
N ILE A 322 -8.21 -21.72 10.46
CA ILE A 322 -6.75 -21.66 10.54
C ILE A 322 -6.14 -23.02 10.26
N ASP A 323 -6.67 -24.10 10.85
CA ASP A 323 -6.19 -25.46 10.64
C ASP A 323 -6.29 -25.88 9.17
N LEU A 324 -7.41 -25.58 8.51
CA LEU A 324 -7.56 -25.85 7.07
C LEU A 324 -6.62 -25.00 6.23
N ALA A 325 -6.47 -23.71 6.54
CA ALA A 325 -5.57 -22.81 5.80
C ALA A 325 -4.10 -23.27 5.91
N GLU A 326 -3.66 -23.71 7.09
CA GLU A 326 -2.34 -24.29 7.29
C GLU A 326 -2.14 -25.59 6.47
N LYS A 327 -3.12 -26.49 6.50
CA LYS A 327 -3.10 -27.73 5.69
C LYS A 327 -2.97 -27.42 4.20
N ILE A 328 -3.75 -26.46 3.69
CA ILE A 328 -3.70 -26.03 2.30
C ILE A 328 -2.33 -25.43 1.97
N LEU A 329 -1.77 -24.57 2.82
CA LEU A 329 -0.44 -24.00 2.63
C LEU A 329 0.64 -25.10 2.57
N ALA A 330 0.61 -26.05 3.50
CA ALA A 330 1.57 -27.15 3.53
C ALA A 330 1.51 -28.01 2.26
N ALA A 331 0.30 -28.37 1.82
CA ALA A 331 0.09 -29.12 0.59
C ALA A 331 0.54 -28.31 -0.65
N TRP A 332 0.23 -26.99 -0.70
CA TRP A 332 0.64 -26.13 -1.81
C TRP A 332 2.15 -26.05 -1.96
N ARG A 333 2.89 -25.94 -0.87
CA ARG A 333 4.35 -25.83 -0.90
C ARG A 333 5.06 -26.99 -1.59
N VAL A 334 4.46 -28.16 -1.62
CA VAL A 334 5.04 -29.36 -2.24
C VAL A 334 4.31 -29.76 -3.56
N TYR A 335 3.30 -29.01 -3.97
CA TYR A 335 2.51 -29.34 -5.14
C TYR A 335 3.23 -28.98 -6.43
N SER A 336 3.24 -29.94 -7.38
CA SER A 336 3.71 -29.75 -8.75
C SER A 336 2.69 -30.32 -9.72
N ASP A 337 2.39 -29.58 -10.80
CA ASP A 337 1.61 -30.04 -11.95
C ASP A 337 2.26 -29.50 -13.23
N ALA A 338 3.06 -30.35 -13.88
CA ALA A 338 3.78 -29.95 -15.10
C ALA A 338 2.83 -29.62 -16.27
N SER A 339 1.58 -30.12 -16.26
CA SER A 339 0.59 -29.84 -17.32
C SER A 339 0.16 -28.37 -17.38
N VAL A 340 0.36 -27.63 -16.28
CA VAL A 340 0.08 -26.20 -16.13
C VAL A 340 1.32 -25.42 -15.65
N GLU A 341 2.51 -25.99 -15.87
CA GLU A 341 3.82 -25.39 -15.59
C GLU A 341 4.11 -25.05 -14.12
N ILE A 342 3.35 -25.60 -13.19
CA ILE A 342 3.56 -25.42 -11.74
C ILE A 342 4.60 -26.43 -11.27
N LEU A 343 5.72 -25.93 -10.71
CA LEU A 343 6.73 -26.71 -10.02
C LEU A 343 6.87 -26.17 -8.59
N ALA A 344 6.90 -27.08 -7.61
CA ALA A 344 7.11 -26.72 -6.21
C ALA A 344 8.50 -26.16 -5.97
N GLU A 345 9.49 -26.70 -6.68
CA GLU A 345 10.90 -26.30 -6.58
C GLU A 345 11.67 -26.54 -7.88
N THR A 346 12.80 -25.87 -8.03
CA THR A 346 13.80 -26.13 -9.07
C THR A 346 15.18 -26.08 -8.42
N ASP A 347 15.97 -27.16 -8.53
CA ASP A 347 17.31 -27.27 -7.93
C ASP A 347 17.33 -26.92 -6.42
N GLY A 348 16.32 -27.35 -5.68
CA GLY A 348 16.16 -27.10 -4.24
C GLY A 348 15.66 -25.67 -3.89
N THR A 349 15.36 -24.84 -4.87
CA THR A 349 14.78 -23.50 -4.65
C THR A 349 13.26 -23.59 -4.65
N PRO A 350 12.55 -23.26 -3.54
CA PRO A 350 11.10 -23.32 -3.47
C PRO A 350 10.44 -22.22 -4.28
N HIS A 351 9.28 -22.53 -4.87
CA HIS A 351 8.52 -21.61 -5.70
C HIS A 351 7.12 -21.28 -5.18
N ASN A 352 6.49 -22.21 -4.47
CA ASN A 352 5.10 -22.09 -4.04
C ASN A 352 4.97 -21.35 -2.71
N THR A 353 4.07 -20.37 -2.69
CA THR A 353 3.65 -19.65 -1.48
C THR A 353 2.22 -19.14 -1.66
N ILE A 354 1.68 -18.46 -0.65
CA ILE A 354 0.33 -17.89 -0.64
C ILE A 354 0.40 -16.40 -0.26
N THR A 355 -0.46 -15.60 -0.86
CA THR A 355 -0.85 -14.27 -0.36
C THR A 355 -2.16 -14.43 0.42
N PRO A 356 -2.14 -14.51 1.77
CA PRO A 356 -3.34 -14.66 2.58
C PRO A 356 -3.99 -13.30 2.85
N ILE A 357 -5.32 -13.26 2.75
CA ILE A 357 -6.13 -12.08 3.04
C ILE A 357 -7.27 -12.51 3.94
N ALA A 358 -7.57 -11.72 4.96
CA ALA A 358 -8.56 -12.02 5.98
C ALA A 358 -9.49 -10.84 6.22
N ARG A 359 -10.78 -11.13 6.49
CA ARG A 359 -11.79 -10.14 6.89
C ARG A 359 -12.93 -10.78 7.67
N ARG A 360 -13.80 -9.95 8.23
CA ARG A 360 -15.06 -10.39 8.83
C ARG A 360 -16.19 -10.34 7.80
N ARG A 361 -17.07 -11.35 7.83
CA ARG A 361 -18.37 -11.38 7.13
C ARG A 361 -19.47 -11.61 8.14
N GLY A 362 -19.96 -10.53 8.77
CA GLY A 362 -20.81 -10.64 9.94
C GLY A 362 -20.08 -11.36 11.07
N GLU A 363 -20.63 -12.48 11.54
CA GLU A 363 -20.01 -13.30 12.60
C GLU A 363 -18.90 -14.24 12.09
N ASP A 364 -18.80 -14.45 10.77
CA ASP A 364 -17.81 -15.33 10.18
C ASP A 364 -16.46 -14.65 9.99
N PHE A 365 -15.38 -15.44 10.08
CA PHE A 365 -14.09 -15.11 9.50
C PHE A 365 -14.05 -15.59 8.05
N GLU A 366 -13.45 -14.79 7.17
CA GLU A 366 -13.26 -15.14 5.77
C GLU A 366 -11.79 -14.97 5.40
N PHE A 367 -11.17 -16.04 4.87
CA PHE A 367 -9.81 -16.03 4.35
C PHE A 367 -9.84 -16.26 2.85
N ASP A 368 -9.18 -15.38 2.08
CA ASP A 368 -8.85 -15.61 0.69
C ASP A 368 -7.38 -16.05 0.61
N LEU A 369 -7.15 -17.27 0.14
CA LEU A 369 -5.83 -17.83 -0.09
C LEU A 369 -5.48 -17.71 -1.57
N VAL A 370 -4.64 -16.73 -1.92
CA VAL A 370 -4.21 -16.51 -3.31
C VAL A 370 -2.92 -17.27 -3.55
N PHE A 371 -2.97 -18.29 -4.41
CA PHE A 371 -1.81 -19.13 -4.73
C PHE A 371 -0.81 -18.37 -5.58
N ARG A 372 0.46 -18.45 -5.19
CA ARG A 372 1.59 -17.78 -5.85
C ARG A 372 2.68 -18.79 -6.18
N ASN A 373 3.40 -18.51 -7.27
CA ASN A 373 4.59 -19.26 -7.65
C ASN A 373 5.60 -18.32 -8.32
N ASN A 374 6.85 -18.34 -7.86
CA ASN A 374 7.90 -17.42 -8.32
C ASN A 374 8.87 -18.05 -9.33
N ARG A 375 8.50 -19.18 -9.94
CA ARG A 375 9.34 -19.85 -10.94
C ARG A 375 9.68 -18.90 -12.08
N THR A 376 10.92 -18.96 -12.53
CA THR A 376 11.40 -18.25 -13.71
C THR A 376 11.73 -19.22 -14.83
N THR A 377 11.72 -18.75 -16.07
CA THR A 377 12.16 -19.48 -17.26
C THR A 377 13.06 -18.59 -18.10
N ALA A 378 13.73 -19.14 -19.10
CA ALA A 378 14.54 -18.33 -20.04
C ALA A 378 13.68 -17.29 -20.79
N GLU A 379 12.42 -17.63 -21.09
CA GLU A 379 11.46 -16.75 -21.75
C GLU A 379 10.89 -15.69 -20.76
N HIS A 380 10.67 -16.09 -19.49
CA HIS A 380 10.13 -15.24 -18.44
C HIS A 380 11.11 -15.08 -17.26
N PRO A 381 12.20 -14.33 -17.44
CA PRO A 381 13.25 -14.19 -16.42
C PRO A 381 12.82 -13.39 -15.18
N LEU A 382 11.71 -12.64 -15.27
CA LEU A 382 11.11 -11.91 -14.15
C LEU A 382 10.01 -12.72 -13.44
N GLY A 383 9.71 -13.92 -13.91
CA GLY A 383 8.70 -14.83 -13.37
C GLY A 383 7.69 -15.27 -14.41
N LEU A 384 7.40 -16.57 -14.43
CA LEU A 384 6.39 -17.16 -15.31
C LEU A 384 4.96 -16.69 -14.90
N PHE A 385 4.71 -16.56 -13.61
CA PHE A 385 3.47 -16.09 -13.02
C PHE A 385 3.62 -14.64 -12.50
N HIS A 386 4.12 -13.78 -13.39
CA HIS A 386 4.44 -12.37 -13.16
C HIS A 386 4.06 -11.58 -14.43
N PRO A 387 3.83 -10.25 -14.37
CA PRO A 387 3.60 -9.45 -15.56
C PRO A 387 4.66 -9.70 -16.64
N HIS A 388 4.24 -10.08 -17.85
CA HIS A 388 5.11 -10.34 -18.98
C HIS A 388 5.50 -9.03 -19.70
N ALA A 389 6.45 -9.12 -20.65
CA ALA A 389 7.08 -7.95 -21.25
C ALA A 389 6.10 -6.99 -21.95
N GLU A 390 5.04 -7.52 -22.57
CA GLU A 390 4.04 -6.76 -23.31
C GLU A 390 3.25 -5.77 -22.46
N VAL A 391 3.11 -6.02 -21.16
CA VAL A 391 2.40 -5.11 -20.21
C VAL A 391 3.34 -4.19 -19.44
N HIS A 392 4.67 -4.33 -19.58
CA HIS A 392 5.66 -3.56 -18.82
C HIS A 392 5.64 -2.06 -19.09
N HIS A 393 5.10 -1.64 -20.23
CA HIS A 393 4.94 -0.22 -20.53
C HIS A 393 3.97 0.47 -19.55
N ILE A 394 3.03 -0.26 -18.93
CA ILE A 394 2.09 0.20 -17.91
C ILE A 394 2.54 -0.25 -16.52
N LYS A 395 2.70 -1.58 -16.30
CA LYS A 395 3.04 -2.17 -14.99
C LYS A 395 4.10 -3.25 -15.15
N LYS A 396 5.28 -3.01 -14.55
CA LYS A 396 6.41 -3.94 -14.57
C LYS A 396 6.73 -4.52 -13.18
N GLU A 397 6.35 -3.79 -12.13
CA GLU A 397 6.69 -4.12 -10.76
C GLU A 397 5.97 -5.39 -10.29
N ASN A 398 6.49 -5.99 -9.23
CA ASN A 398 5.88 -7.15 -8.57
C ASN A 398 4.41 -6.88 -8.19
N ILE A 399 3.59 -7.92 -8.28
CA ILE A 399 2.18 -7.88 -7.88
C ILE A 399 2.09 -8.26 -6.41
N GLY A 400 1.96 -7.25 -5.57
CA GLY A 400 1.78 -7.38 -4.13
C GLY A 400 0.31 -7.51 -3.72
N LEU A 401 0.07 -7.50 -2.40
CA LEU A 401 -1.25 -7.67 -1.80
C LEU A 401 -2.31 -6.73 -2.40
N ILE A 402 -1.97 -5.47 -2.61
CA ILE A 402 -2.91 -4.43 -3.06
C ILE A 402 -3.37 -4.69 -4.49
N GLU A 403 -2.41 -5.02 -5.38
CA GLU A 403 -2.73 -5.36 -6.76
C GLU A 403 -3.52 -6.66 -6.86
N VAL A 404 -3.17 -7.67 -6.04
CA VAL A 404 -3.92 -8.94 -5.94
C VAL A 404 -5.39 -8.69 -5.63
N LEU A 405 -5.69 -7.71 -4.77
CA LEU A 405 -7.05 -7.31 -4.38
C LEU A 405 -7.81 -6.54 -5.48
N GLY A 406 -7.13 -6.11 -6.54
CA GLY A 406 -7.74 -5.41 -7.68
C GLY A 406 -7.54 -3.89 -7.69
N LEU A 407 -6.53 -3.37 -6.99
CA LEU A 407 -6.14 -1.97 -7.06
C LEU A 407 -4.77 -1.82 -7.74
N ALA A 408 -4.75 -1.27 -8.95
CA ALA A 408 -3.52 -0.92 -9.64
C ALA A 408 -2.87 0.32 -9.02
N ILE A 409 -1.63 0.19 -8.55
CA ILE A 409 -0.79 1.33 -8.21
C ILE A 409 0.20 1.53 -9.34
N LEU A 410 -0.03 2.59 -10.13
CA LEU A 410 0.75 2.90 -11.34
C LEU A 410 1.74 4.05 -11.09
N PRO A 411 2.91 4.05 -11.76
CA PRO A 411 3.94 5.05 -11.56
C PRO A 411 3.54 6.44 -12.09
N ALA A 412 4.06 7.49 -11.46
CA ALA A 412 3.76 8.90 -11.78
C ALA A 412 4.05 9.27 -13.24
N ARG A 413 5.09 8.66 -13.86
CA ARG A 413 5.44 8.89 -15.27
C ARG A 413 4.27 8.72 -16.23
N LEU A 414 3.32 7.84 -15.90
CA LEU A 414 2.16 7.57 -16.76
C LEU A 414 1.24 8.78 -16.93
N ARG A 415 1.25 9.76 -16.03
CA ARG A 415 0.50 11.01 -16.26
C ARG A 415 0.95 11.69 -17.54
N ASP A 416 2.24 12.01 -17.64
CA ASP A 416 2.80 12.77 -18.76
C ASP A 416 2.86 11.91 -20.04
N GLU A 417 3.16 10.61 -19.90
CA GLU A 417 3.16 9.66 -21.02
C GLU A 417 1.75 9.51 -21.64
N MET A 418 0.70 9.43 -20.81
CA MET A 418 -0.67 9.32 -21.31
C MET A 418 -1.18 10.63 -21.90
N ASP A 419 -0.76 11.78 -21.42
CA ASP A 419 -1.05 13.08 -22.05
C ASP A 419 -0.42 13.16 -23.44
N ALA A 420 0.80 12.64 -23.63
CA ALA A 420 1.46 12.57 -24.92
C ALA A 420 0.77 11.57 -25.88
N VAL A 421 0.35 10.41 -25.37
CA VAL A 421 -0.44 9.41 -26.12
C VAL A 421 -1.81 9.99 -26.51
N ARG A 422 -2.50 10.66 -25.59
CA ARG A 422 -3.76 11.38 -25.85
C ARG A 422 -3.63 12.37 -27.01
N THR A 423 -2.58 13.17 -26.98
CA THR A 423 -2.29 14.16 -28.03
C THR A 423 -2.07 13.49 -29.37
N ALA A 424 -1.33 12.37 -29.42
CA ALA A 424 -1.07 11.61 -30.63
C ALA A 424 -2.36 10.99 -31.20
N LEU A 425 -3.24 10.46 -30.36
CA LEU A 425 -4.54 9.88 -30.75
C LEU A 425 -5.44 10.96 -31.39
N LEU A 426 -5.57 12.12 -30.75
CA LEU A 426 -6.38 13.24 -31.25
C LEU A 426 -5.85 13.82 -32.57
N ALA A 427 -4.52 13.84 -32.76
CA ALA A 427 -3.88 14.25 -34.01
C ALA A 427 -4.00 13.20 -35.13
N GLY A 428 -4.56 12.02 -34.85
CA GLY A 428 -4.63 10.92 -35.81
C GLY A 428 -3.26 10.34 -36.22
N THR A 429 -2.23 10.53 -35.38
CA THR A 429 -0.87 10.04 -35.63
C THR A 429 -0.88 8.52 -35.92
N ALA A 430 -0.25 8.10 -37.01
CA ALA A 430 -0.33 6.70 -37.45
C ALA A 430 0.44 5.76 -36.50
N ASP A 431 1.60 6.16 -36.02
CA ASP A 431 2.44 5.41 -35.08
C ASP A 431 3.22 6.37 -34.18
N ILE A 432 3.63 5.86 -33.02
CA ILE A 432 4.45 6.62 -32.03
C ILE A 432 5.79 5.97 -31.76
N ALA A 433 6.20 4.97 -32.54
CA ALA A 433 7.45 4.22 -32.33
C ALA A 433 8.71 5.11 -32.39
N ASP A 434 8.67 6.19 -33.17
CA ASP A 434 9.80 7.14 -33.30
C ASP A 434 9.82 8.23 -32.21
N ARG A 435 8.83 8.24 -31.32
CA ARG A 435 8.76 9.19 -30.23
C ARG A 435 9.43 8.66 -28.98
N ALA A 436 10.64 9.12 -28.68
CA ALA A 436 11.48 8.64 -27.58
C ALA A 436 10.80 8.67 -26.21
N ASP A 437 9.88 9.62 -25.98
CA ASP A 437 9.13 9.80 -24.73
C ASP A 437 8.07 8.69 -24.51
N ILE A 438 7.45 8.18 -25.57
CA ILE A 438 6.32 7.24 -25.52
C ILE A 438 6.48 6.01 -26.43
N ALA A 439 7.63 5.80 -27.08
CA ALA A 439 7.88 4.66 -27.98
C ALA A 439 7.57 3.30 -27.37
N LYS A 440 7.77 3.11 -26.06
CA LYS A 440 7.45 1.89 -25.32
C LYS A 440 5.95 1.52 -25.35
N HIS A 441 5.07 2.46 -25.66
CA HIS A 441 3.62 2.24 -25.81
C HIS A 441 3.20 1.96 -27.25
N ALA A 442 4.12 1.89 -28.23
CA ALA A 442 3.76 1.85 -29.66
C ALA A 442 2.89 0.66 -30.04
N ASP A 443 3.19 -0.54 -29.56
CA ASP A 443 2.40 -1.74 -29.87
C ASP A 443 0.99 -1.65 -29.29
N TRP A 444 0.88 -1.21 -28.04
CA TRP A 444 -0.41 -0.96 -27.40
C TRP A 444 -1.17 0.19 -28.09
N TYR A 445 -0.49 1.28 -28.43
CA TYR A 445 -1.08 2.41 -29.17
C TYR A 445 -1.74 1.97 -30.48
N ARG A 446 -1.06 1.09 -31.26
CA ARG A 446 -1.63 0.56 -32.50
C ARG A 446 -2.89 -0.28 -32.24
N LYS A 447 -2.92 -1.09 -31.16
CA LYS A 447 -4.11 -1.84 -30.75
C LYS A 447 -5.26 -0.91 -30.38
N VAL A 448 -5.00 0.12 -29.55
CA VAL A 448 -6.00 1.11 -29.13
C VAL A 448 -6.59 1.82 -30.37
N ARG A 449 -5.77 2.29 -31.30
CA ARG A 449 -6.26 2.92 -32.54
C ARG A 449 -7.12 1.99 -33.39
N ALA A 450 -6.75 0.73 -33.48
CA ALA A 450 -7.52 -0.26 -34.26
C ALA A 450 -8.89 -0.55 -33.62
N ALA A 451 -8.94 -0.63 -32.28
CA ALA A 451 -10.16 -0.84 -31.53
C ALA A 451 -11.09 0.38 -31.51
N HIS A 452 -10.50 1.60 -31.55
CA HIS A 452 -11.24 2.88 -31.45
C HIS A 452 -11.00 3.76 -32.70
N PRO A 453 -11.68 3.50 -33.82
CA PRO A 453 -11.48 4.27 -35.07
C PRO A 453 -11.98 5.71 -35.00
N SER A 454 -12.82 6.04 -34.00
CA SER A 454 -13.41 7.38 -33.82
C SER A 454 -13.01 7.96 -32.46
N VAL A 455 -11.78 8.46 -32.35
CA VAL A 455 -11.28 9.16 -31.16
C VAL A 455 -11.59 10.65 -31.27
N THR A 456 -12.21 11.22 -30.23
CA THR A 456 -12.55 12.66 -30.12
C THR A 456 -12.07 13.22 -28.78
N ALA A 457 -12.10 14.54 -28.64
CA ALA A 457 -11.74 15.20 -27.39
C ALA A 457 -12.65 14.80 -26.22
N GLU A 458 -13.91 14.42 -26.51
CA GLU A 458 -14.90 14.03 -25.51
C GLU A 458 -14.72 12.58 -25.00
N ASN A 459 -14.18 11.67 -25.82
CA ASN A 459 -14.10 10.25 -25.48
C ASN A 459 -12.68 9.72 -25.18
N VAL A 460 -11.63 10.44 -25.59
CA VAL A 460 -10.24 9.96 -25.51
C VAL A 460 -9.81 9.60 -24.09
N ASP A 461 -10.20 10.38 -23.08
CA ASP A 461 -9.82 10.13 -21.70
C ASP A 461 -10.50 8.88 -21.13
N GLY A 462 -11.77 8.63 -21.51
CA GLY A 462 -12.48 7.39 -21.18
C GLY A 462 -11.80 6.17 -21.82
N ILE A 463 -11.52 6.26 -23.13
CA ILE A 463 -10.82 5.19 -23.87
C ILE A 463 -9.48 4.85 -23.19
N LEU A 464 -8.64 5.85 -22.90
CA LEU A 464 -7.34 5.60 -22.27
C LEU A 464 -7.46 4.95 -20.88
N ARG A 465 -8.44 5.38 -20.07
CA ARG A 465 -8.70 4.77 -18.75
C ARG A 465 -9.10 3.31 -18.86
N ASP A 466 -10.01 3.00 -19.77
CA ASP A 466 -10.48 1.62 -19.98
C ASP A 466 -9.37 0.73 -20.53
N GLU A 467 -8.59 1.21 -21.49
CA GLU A 467 -7.47 0.46 -22.07
C GLU A 467 -6.30 0.25 -21.08
N ILE A 468 -6.01 1.22 -20.20
CA ILE A 468 -5.05 1.04 -19.09
C ILE A 468 -5.57 0.00 -18.09
N GLY A 469 -6.86 0.05 -17.77
CA GLY A 469 -7.50 -0.94 -16.90
C GLY A 469 -7.48 -2.34 -17.49
N ALA A 470 -7.67 -2.47 -18.83
CA ALA A 470 -7.55 -3.75 -19.53
C ALA A 470 -6.12 -4.31 -19.46
N VAL A 471 -5.09 -3.46 -19.60
CA VAL A 471 -3.69 -3.89 -19.39
C VAL A 471 -3.47 -4.36 -17.95
N PHE A 472 -4.05 -3.68 -16.96
CA PHE A 472 -3.93 -4.15 -15.58
C PHE A 472 -4.66 -5.47 -15.34
N LEU A 473 -5.80 -5.70 -15.97
CA LEU A 473 -6.46 -7.02 -15.95
C LEU A 473 -5.54 -8.10 -16.51
N GLU A 474 -4.86 -7.84 -17.64
CA GLU A 474 -3.90 -8.75 -18.24
C GLU A 474 -2.72 -9.03 -17.27
N VAL A 475 -2.24 -8.02 -16.54
CA VAL A 475 -1.25 -8.17 -15.47
C VAL A 475 -1.70 -9.18 -14.41
N LEU A 476 -2.96 -9.12 -13.96
CA LEU A 476 -3.50 -10.08 -12.99
C LEU A 476 -3.66 -11.49 -13.58
N VAL A 477 -4.03 -11.60 -14.85
CA VAL A 477 -4.10 -12.88 -15.58
C VAL A 477 -2.71 -13.51 -15.70
N HIS A 478 -1.67 -12.72 -15.99
CA HIS A 478 -0.29 -13.22 -16.00
C HIS A 478 0.15 -13.74 -14.64
N ALA A 479 -0.27 -13.07 -13.56
CA ALA A 479 0.09 -13.46 -12.20
C ALA A 479 -0.69 -14.67 -11.65
N GLY A 480 -1.79 -15.09 -12.29
CA GLY A 480 -2.57 -16.27 -11.91
C GLY A 480 -1.83 -17.58 -12.20
N VAL A 481 -1.72 -18.48 -11.21
CA VAL A 481 -1.00 -19.76 -11.37
C VAL A 481 -1.82 -20.79 -12.13
N PHE A 482 -3.10 -20.92 -11.86
CA PHE A 482 -4.03 -21.69 -12.69
C PHE A 482 -4.74 -20.73 -13.65
N LYS A 483 -4.41 -20.80 -14.95
CA LYS A 483 -5.01 -19.90 -15.94
C LYS A 483 -6.52 -20.18 -16.08
N ARG A 484 -7.29 -19.15 -16.41
CA ARG A 484 -8.75 -19.26 -16.55
C ARG A 484 -9.17 -19.86 -17.90
N THR A 485 -8.54 -20.98 -18.25
CA THR A 485 -8.88 -21.88 -19.35
C THR A 485 -9.53 -23.15 -18.79
N PRO A 486 -10.23 -23.93 -19.60
CA PRO A 486 -10.77 -25.22 -19.14
C PRO A 486 -9.71 -26.14 -18.50
N GLU A 487 -8.50 -26.17 -19.06
CA GLU A 487 -7.38 -26.96 -18.57
C GLU A 487 -6.85 -26.44 -17.22
N GLY A 488 -6.70 -25.11 -17.11
CA GLY A 488 -6.24 -24.49 -15.87
C GLY A 488 -7.26 -24.64 -14.74
N MET A 489 -8.56 -24.54 -15.03
CA MET A 489 -9.60 -24.74 -14.03
C MET A 489 -9.70 -26.21 -13.61
N ALA A 490 -9.56 -27.16 -14.54
CA ALA A 490 -9.48 -28.58 -14.19
C ALA A 490 -8.24 -28.92 -13.37
N ALA A 491 -7.10 -28.23 -13.61
CA ALA A 491 -5.91 -28.36 -12.78
C ALA A 491 -6.11 -27.80 -11.36
N PHE A 492 -6.83 -26.68 -11.23
CA PHE A 492 -7.22 -26.14 -9.92
C PHE A 492 -8.07 -27.16 -9.14
N ASP A 493 -9.07 -27.78 -9.80
CA ASP A 493 -9.93 -28.78 -9.16
C ASP A 493 -9.10 -30.01 -8.70
N ARG A 494 -8.21 -30.55 -9.55
CA ARG A 494 -7.26 -31.61 -9.16
C ARG A 494 -6.38 -31.23 -7.98
N TRP A 495 -5.91 -29.98 -7.95
CA TRP A 495 -5.13 -29.45 -6.82
C TRP A 495 -5.93 -29.54 -5.51
N ILE A 496 -7.17 -29.04 -5.51
CA ILE A 496 -8.02 -29.08 -4.30
C ILE A 496 -8.31 -30.51 -3.86
N GLU A 497 -8.60 -31.42 -4.80
CA GLU A 497 -8.79 -32.85 -4.49
C GLU A 497 -7.54 -33.47 -3.84
N SER A 498 -6.34 -33.05 -4.24
CA SER A 498 -5.08 -33.54 -3.68
C SER A 498 -4.86 -33.14 -2.23
N VAL A 499 -5.40 -31.98 -1.78
CA VAL A 499 -5.28 -31.50 -0.39
C VAL A 499 -5.97 -32.45 0.60
N GLU A 500 -7.02 -33.14 0.20
CA GLU A 500 -7.70 -34.13 1.08
C GLU A 500 -6.91 -35.41 1.28
N GLN A 501 -5.95 -35.69 0.38
CA GLN A 501 -5.12 -36.92 0.44
C GLN A 501 -3.87 -36.76 1.31
N VAL A 502 -3.50 -35.54 1.67
CA VAL A 502 -2.42 -35.17 2.56
C VAL A 502 -2.97 -34.93 3.96
#